data_505d30050baf71b3c435fb4113ef3dcc
#
_entry.id   505d30050baf71b3c435fb4113ef3dcc
#
_cell.length_a   1.000
_cell.length_b   1.000
_cell.length_c   1.000
_cell.angle_alpha   90.00
_cell.angle_beta   90.00
_cell.angle_gamma   90.00
#
_symmetry.space_group_name_H-M   'P 1'
#
loop_
_entity.id
_entity.type
_entity.pdbx_description
1 polymer ?
#
loop_
_entity_poly.entity_id
_entity_poly.type
_entity_poly.pdbx_seq_one_letter_code
_entity_poly.pdbx_strand_id
1 'polypeptide(L)'
;MDISKILSEWPFDPLTVSARKILAEDGRQLVQMRVDLGLIQMEYMGRPDGYRPEGFESYLDYYRSLAAKEKDFNLEPRQTFNLRQEGMQFYHRYLSLHQLKDYQGVIRDTRHNLDILNVIANYGGAVENITSQQHRPYVMMMNTSAKTMLKIEVNDKLEALRILKAGVRQIKHVYKNVLEDPQPDLSPEIFQLRELQHRITDDGVPSELPVQEKLEIELQMALLSENYEEAAILRDQIARSSK
;
A
#
# COMPACT_ATOMS: atom_id res chain seq x y z
N MET A 1 6.27 2.19 34.38
CA MET A 1 4.79 2.10 34.40
C MET A 1 4.43 0.70 33.96
N ASP A 2 3.60 -0.02 34.71
CA ASP A 2 3.08 -1.34 34.33
C ASP A 2 1.94 -1.20 33.30
N ILE A 3 2.01 -1.96 32.21
CA ILE A 3 1.02 -1.91 31.10
C ILE A 3 -0.03 -3.04 31.21
N SER A 4 0.00 -3.86 32.25
CA SER A 4 -0.88 -5.02 32.42
C SER A 4 -2.37 -4.67 32.30
N LYS A 5 -2.76 -3.50 32.84
CA LYS A 5 -4.14 -3.01 32.72
C LYS A 5 -4.53 -2.76 31.28
N ILE A 6 -3.67 -2.12 30.49
CA ILE A 6 -3.92 -1.83 29.07
C ILE A 6 -4.04 -3.13 28.28
N LEU A 7 -3.17 -4.11 28.57
CA LEU A 7 -3.16 -5.40 27.88
C LEU A 7 -4.40 -6.25 28.21
N SER A 8 -4.89 -6.22 29.45
CA SER A 8 -6.09 -6.94 29.87
C SER A 8 -7.37 -6.37 29.25
N GLU A 9 -7.42 -5.05 29.05
CA GLU A 9 -8.56 -4.36 28.42
C GLU A 9 -8.53 -4.45 26.88
N TRP A 10 -7.39 -4.84 26.31
CA TRP A 10 -7.19 -4.97 24.87
C TRP A 10 -6.48 -6.30 24.52
N PRO A 11 -7.21 -7.42 24.50
CA PRO A 11 -6.63 -8.75 24.26
C PRO A 11 -6.00 -8.83 22.86
N PHE A 12 -4.91 -9.60 22.77
CA PHE A 12 -4.25 -9.89 21.50
C PHE A 12 -4.99 -11.00 20.75
N ASP A 13 -5.20 -10.81 19.45
CA ASP A 13 -5.67 -11.82 18.51
C ASP A 13 -4.58 -12.07 17.46
N PRO A 14 -4.01 -13.30 17.38
CA PRO A 14 -2.96 -13.60 16.42
C PRO A 14 -3.43 -13.64 14.95
N LEU A 15 -4.73 -13.66 14.70
CA LEU A 15 -5.30 -13.76 13.35
C LEU A 15 -5.59 -12.41 12.72
N THR A 16 -5.60 -11.33 13.52
CA THR A 16 -5.97 -10.00 13.05
C THR A 16 -4.99 -8.93 13.51
N VAL A 17 -4.80 -7.91 12.68
CA VAL A 17 -4.12 -6.68 13.10
C VAL A 17 -5.08 -5.88 13.97
N SER A 18 -4.75 -5.69 15.25
CA SER A 18 -5.52 -4.88 16.17
C SER A 18 -4.83 -3.54 16.40
N ALA A 19 -5.50 -2.45 16.03
CA ALA A 19 -4.96 -1.09 16.09
C ALA A 19 -6.01 -0.09 16.56
N ARG A 20 -5.54 1.03 17.13
CA ARG A 20 -6.38 2.18 17.50
C ARG A 20 -5.64 3.49 17.33
N LYS A 21 -6.39 4.57 17.09
CA LYS A 21 -5.90 5.94 17.20
C LYS A 21 -6.20 6.45 18.61
N ILE A 22 -5.26 7.13 19.21
CA ILE A 22 -5.42 7.81 20.50
C ILE A 22 -4.95 9.24 20.41
N LEU A 23 -5.42 10.06 21.34
CA LEU A 23 -4.91 11.40 21.58
C LEU A 23 -4.03 11.36 22.83
N ALA A 24 -2.79 11.79 22.72
CA ALA A 24 -1.88 11.92 23.86
C ALA A 24 -2.27 13.12 24.74
N GLU A 25 -1.77 13.17 25.98
CA GLU A 25 -2.05 14.28 26.93
C GLU A 25 -1.61 15.65 26.39
N ASP A 26 -0.59 15.70 25.53
CA ASP A 26 -0.09 16.89 24.86
C ASP A 26 -0.83 17.24 23.54
N GLY A 27 -1.89 16.52 23.21
CA GLY A 27 -2.72 16.74 22.03
C GLY A 27 -2.21 16.08 20.74
N ARG A 28 -1.08 15.37 20.76
CA ARG A 28 -0.59 14.63 19.57
C ARG A 28 -1.48 13.43 19.27
N GLN A 29 -1.72 13.20 17.99
CA GLN A 29 -2.34 11.95 17.55
C GLN A 29 -1.30 10.84 17.51
N LEU A 30 -1.65 9.69 18.07
CA LEU A 30 -0.82 8.50 18.10
C LEU A 30 -1.59 7.31 17.52
N VAL A 31 -0.85 6.36 16.98
CA VAL A 31 -1.35 5.06 16.53
C VAL A 31 -0.78 4.00 17.45
N GLN A 32 -1.63 3.15 18.00
CA GLN A 32 -1.22 1.98 18.78
C GLN A 32 -1.58 0.72 18.04
N MET A 33 -0.67 -0.24 18.00
CA MET A 33 -0.86 -1.58 17.48
C MET A 33 -0.64 -2.61 18.59
N ARG A 34 -1.60 -3.50 18.81
CA ARG A 34 -1.48 -4.60 19.75
C ARG A 34 -0.58 -5.69 19.16
N VAL A 35 0.44 -6.08 19.87
CA VAL A 35 1.31 -7.20 19.54
C VAL A 35 1.30 -8.20 20.69
N ASP A 36 1.77 -9.41 20.46
CA ASP A 36 1.69 -10.55 21.39
C ASP A 36 2.00 -10.15 22.84
N LEU A 37 3.20 -9.66 23.11
CA LEU A 37 3.66 -9.35 24.48
C LEU A 37 3.47 -7.90 24.91
N GLY A 38 2.84 -7.05 24.06
CA GLY A 38 2.74 -5.63 24.37
C GLY A 38 1.97 -4.82 23.33
N LEU A 39 2.38 -3.59 23.18
CA LEU A 39 1.86 -2.69 22.16
C LEU A 39 3.02 -1.90 21.53
N ILE A 40 2.85 -1.56 20.25
CA ILE A 40 3.70 -0.59 19.55
C ILE A 40 2.93 0.72 19.52
N GLN A 41 3.54 1.78 20.04
CA GLN A 41 2.99 3.14 19.95
C GLN A 41 3.81 3.96 18.97
N MET A 42 3.13 4.65 18.06
CA MET A 42 3.73 5.36 16.94
C MET A 42 3.14 6.75 16.82
N GLU A 43 3.97 7.74 16.46
CA GLU A 43 3.47 9.04 16.00
C GLU A 43 2.59 8.85 14.75
N TYR A 44 1.49 9.59 14.69
CA TYR A 44 0.62 9.54 13.51
C TYR A 44 1.26 10.18 12.27
N MET A 45 2.01 11.27 12.46
CA MET A 45 2.74 11.99 11.43
C MET A 45 4.25 11.88 11.62
N GLY A 46 5.02 12.18 10.58
CA GLY A 46 6.48 12.10 10.60
C GLY A 46 7.00 10.67 10.78
N ARG A 47 8.17 10.53 11.35
CA ARG A 47 8.76 9.22 11.65
C ARG A 47 8.01 8.58 12.83
N PRO A 48 7.69 7.26 12.75
CA PRO A 48 6.82 6.62 13.76
C PRO A 48 7.34 6.66 15.19
N ASP A 49 8.66 6.67 15.42
CA ASP A 49 9.28 6.79 16.75
C ASP A 49 9.50 8.24 17.21
N GLY A 50 9.14 9.23 16.37
CA GLY A 50 9.32 10.64 16.64
C GLY A 50 10.77 11.13 16.62
N TYR A 51 11.75 10.24 16.35
CA TYR A 51 13.16 10.63 16.31
C TYR A 51 13.50 11.36 15.00
N ARG A 52 14.32 12.40 15.11
CA ARG A 52 14.81 13.21 13.98
C ARG A 52 16.31 13.03 13.80
N PRO A 53 16.73 12.12 12.89
CA PRO A 53 18.16 11.86 12.66
C PRO A 53 18.85 13.10 12.08
N GLU A 54 19.92 13.56 12.71
CA GLU A 54 20.70 14.73 12.26
C GLU A 54 19.84 15.98 12.00
N GLY A 55 18.69 16.09 12.70
CA GLY A 55 17.72 17.19 12.51
C GLY A 55 16.76 17.03 11.32
N PHE A 56 16.87 15.98 10.52
CA PHE A 56 15.95 15.66 9.43
C PHE A 56 14.70 14.93 9.93
N GLU A 57 13.64 14.96 9.13
CA GLU A 57 12.39 14.27 9.48
C GLU A 57 12.51 12.73 9.44
N SER A 58 13.50 12.20 8.70
CA SER A 58 13.74 10.76 8.53
C SER A 58 15.18 10.46 8.12
N TYR A 59 15.63 9.21 8.28
CA TYR A 59 16.90 8.76 7.67
C TYR A 59 16.85 8.80 6.15
N LEU A 60 15.69 8.55 5.56
CA LEU A 60 15.50 8.69 4.11
C LEU A 60 15.85 10.11 3.64
N ASP A 61 15.32 11.14 4.32
CA ASP A 61 15.60 12.54 3.97
C ASP A 61 17.06 12.91 4.21
N TYR A 62 17.64 12.44 5.32
CA TYR A 62 19.04 12.65 5.62
C TYR A 62 19.96 12.07 4.55
N TYR A 63 19.79 10.78 4.20
CA TYR A 63 20.67 10.15 3.21
C TYR A 63 20.43 10.65 1.79
N ARG A 64 19.22 11.05 1.43
CA ARG A 64 18.96 11.78 0.18
C ARG A 64 19.71 13.12 0.13
N SER A 65 19.78 13.81 1.25
CA SER A 65 20.54 15.07 1.35
C SER A 65 22.05 14.84 1.19
N LEU A 66 22.61 13.73 1.69
CA LEU A 66 24.00 13.35 1.45
C LEU A 66 24.25 12.98 -0.02
N ALA A 67 23.40 12.12 -0.58
CA ALA A 67 23.51 11.71 -1.98
C ALA A 67 23.43 12.89 -2.97
N ALA A 68 22.70 13.95 -2.63
CA ALA A 68 22.63 15.15 -3.45
C ALA A 68 23.91 16.01 -3.39
N LYS A 69 24.74 15.87 -2.35
CA LYS A 69 25.96 16.64 -2.15
C LYS A 69 27.23 15.91 -2.58
N GLU A 70 27.22 14.60 -2.51
CA GLU A 70 28.38 13.73 -2.74
C GLU A 70 28.22 12.96 -4.06
N LYS A 71 29.12 13.21 -5.02
CA LYS A 71 29.05 12.63 -6.38
C LYS A 71 29.13 11.10 -6.40
N ASP A 72 29.91 10.52 -5.48
CA ASP A 72 30.16 9.08 -5.39
C ASP A 72 29.55 8.49 -4.11
N PHE A 73 28.38 9.02 -3.69
CA PHE A 73 27.70 8.56 -2.49
C PHE A 73 27.32 7.09 -2.61
N ASN A 74 27.67 6.32 -1.57
CA ASN A 74 27.23 4.93 -1.39
C ASN A 74 26.81 4.73 0.06
N LEU A 75 25.75 3.96 0.28
CA LEU A 75 25.27 3.63 1.61
C LEU A 75 26.22 2.64 2.29
N GLU A 76 26.70 3.02 3.46
CA GLU A 76 27.38 2.09 4.34
C GLU A 76 26.40 1.05 4.92
N PRO A 77 26.88 -0.13 5.38
CA PRO A 77 26.03 -1.17 5.97
C PRO A 77 25.14 -0.65 7.11
N ARG A 78 25.68 0.23 7.97
CA ARG A 78 24.94 0.86 9.07
C ARG A 78 23.84 1.79 8.58
N GLN A 79 24.09 2.54 7.52
CA GLN A 79 23.11 3.44 6.91
C GLN A 79 21.96 2.65 6.27
N THR A 80 22.28 1.57 5.57
CA THR A 80 21.29 0.62 5.03
C THR A 80 20.46 -0.01 6.16
N PHE A 81 21.08 -0.40 7.27
CA PHE A 81 20.38 -0.91 8.44
C PHE A 81 19.41 0.14 9.02
N ASN A 82 19.83 1.41 9.15
CA ASN A 82 18.96 2.49 9.62
C ASN A 82 17.72 2.67 8.73
N LEU A 83 17.89 2.63 7.39
CA LEU A 83 16.79 2.71 6.45
C LEU A 83 15.83 1.51 6.57
N ARG A 84 16.35 0.30 6.75
CA ARG A 84 15.53 -0.89 6.97
C ARG A 84 14.74 -0.82 8.27
N GLN A 85 15.36 -0.36 9.36
CA GLN A 85 14.68 -0.15 10.65
C GLN A 85 13.57 0.90 10.53
N GLU A 86 13.84 2.00 9.84
CA GLU A 86 12.84 3.01 9.53
C GLU A 86 11.70 2.41 8.70
N GLY A 87 12.01 1.67 7.63
CA GLY A 87 11.01 0.99 6.83
C GLY A 87 10.12 0.04 7.62
N MET A 88 10.67 -0.67 8.63
CA MET A 88 9.91 -1.53 9.54
C MET A 88 8.96 -0.72 10.44
N GLN A 89 9.38 0.45 10.92
CA GLN A 89 8.50 1.32 11.70
C GLN A 89 7.30 1.79 10.87
N PHE A 90 7.54 2.26 9.64
CA PHE A 90 6.47 2.64 8.71
C PHE A 90 5.59 1.46 8.33
N TYR A 91 6.14 0.24 8.19
CA TYR A 91 5.38 -0.99 7.99
C TYR A 91 4.35 -1.22 9.10
N HIS A 92 4.74 -1.19 10.36
CA HIS A 92 3.80 -1.35 11.47
C HIS A 92 2.70 -0.28 11.45
N ARG A 93 3.07 0.97 11.11
CA ARG A 93 2.10 2.06 11.06
C ARG A 93 1.12 1.90 9.90
N TYR A 94 1.56 1.61 8.68
CA TYR A 94 0.60 1.47 7.60
C TYR A 94 -0.28 0.22 7.71
N LEU A 95 0.17 -0.86 8.33
CA LEU A 95 -0.69 -2.00 8.68
C LEU A 95 -1.80 -1.57 9.65
N SER A 96 -1.42 -0.82 10.69
CA SER A 96 -2.37 -0.27 11.66
C SER A 96 -3.38 0.67 10.99
N LEU A 97 -2.90 1.57 10.14
CA LEU A 97 -3.73 2.54 9.42
C LEU A 97 -4.66 1.86 8.40
N HIS A 98 -4.21 0.78 7.76
CA HIS A 98 -5.05 -0.02 6.87
C HIS A 98 -6.22 -0.66 7.63
N GLN A 99 -5.95 -1.26 8.80
CA GLN A 99 -6.98 -1.81 9.69
C GLN A 99 -7.98 -0.73 10.13
N LEU A 100 -7.49 0.49 10.37
CA LEU A 100 -8.31 1.64 10.75
C LEU A 100 -8.99 2.35 9.57
N LYS A 101 -8.85 1.81 8.34
CA LYS A 101 -9.36 2.38 7.08
C LYS A 101 -8.84 3.80 6.79
N ASP A 102 -7.70 4.17 7.36
CA ASP A 102 -7.02 5.43 7.06
C ASP A 102 -6.13 5.25 5.82
N TYR A 103 -6.76 5.18 4.66
CA TYR A 103 -6.09 4.89 3.40
C TYR A 103 -5.12 6.00 2.96
N GLN A 104 -5.37 7.26 3.34
CA GLN A 104 -4.42 8.36 3.09
C GLN A 104 -3.10 8.14 3.84
N GLY A 105 -3.19 7.74 5.12
CA GLY A 105 -2.02 7.38 5.92
C GLY A 105 -1.28 6.18 5.35
N VAL A 106 -2.00 5.14 4.86
CA VAL A 106 -1.38 3.99 4.19
C VAL A 106 -0.63 4.41 2.94
N ILE A 107 -1.21 5.27 2.09
CA ILE A 107 -0.56 5.75 0.85
C ILE A 107 0.71 6.54 1.19
N ARG A 108 0.66 7.42 2.19
CA ARG A 108 1.80 8.19 2.66
C ARG A 108 2.95 7.28 3.09
N ASP A 109 2.67 6.34 3.98
CA ASP A 109 3.68 5.48 4.60
C ASP A 109 4.24 4.42 3.65
N THR A 110 3.40 3.84 2.78
CA THR A 110 3.88 2.93 1.73
C THR A 110 4.72 3.64 0.67
N ARG A 111 4.43 4.91 0.35
CA ARG A 111 5.29 5.73 -0.53
C ARG A 111 6.66 5.93 0.11
N HIS A 112 6.71 6.26 1.41
CA HIS A 112 7.96 6.39 2.14
C HIS A 112 8.79 5.10 2.06
N ASN A 113 8.17 3.93 2.27
CA ASN A 113 8.86 2.64 2.14
C ASN A 113 9.35 2.36 0.72
N LEU A 114 8.56 2.66 -0.32
CA LEU A 114 9.01 2.54 -1.72
C LEU A 114 10.22 3.44 -2.00
N ASP A 115 10.25 4.62 -1.42
CA ASP A 115 11.36 5.56 -1.55
C ASP A 115 12.62 5.07 -0.82
N ILE A 116 12.48 4.44 0.35
CA ILE A 116 13.59 3.74 1.02
C ILE A 116 14.16 2.64 0.10
N LEU A 117 13.30 1.82 -0.49
CA LEU A 117 13.73 0.75 -1.41
C LEU A 117 14.44 1.31 -2.65
N ASN A 118 14.03 2.48 -3.15
CA ASN A 118 14.71 3.16 -4.25
C ASN A 118 16.11 3.66 -3.83
N VAL A 119 16.25 4.24 -2.65
CA VAL A 119 17.56 4.71 -2.14
C VAL A 119 18.51 3.54 -1.93
N ILE A 120 18.03 2.42 -1.35
CA ILE A 120 18.84 1.21 -1.19
C ILE A 120 19.24 0.61 -2.56
N ALA A 121 18.32 0.63 -3.55
CA ALA A 121 18.61 0.14 -4.90
C ALA A 121 19.68 0.96 -5.62
N ASN A 122 19.67 2.27 -5.42
CA ASN A 122 20.56 3.19 -6.11
C ASN A 122 21.96 3.30 -5.47
N TYR A 123 22.03 3.16 -4.15
CA TYR A 123 23.22 3.49 -3.36
C TYR A 123 23.68 2.37 -2.42
N GLY A 124 22.91 1.30 -2.27
CA GLY A 124 23.25 0.16 -1.41
C GLY A 124 24.12 -0.89 -2.10
N GLY A 125 24.71 -1.78 -1.30
CA GLY A 125 25.42 -2.95 -1.81
C GLY A 125 24.47 -3.93 -2.54
N ALA A 126 25.05 -4.80 -3.37
CA ALA A 126 24.26 -5.74 -4.19
C ALA A 126 23.38 -6.69 -3.35
N VAL A 127 23.91 -7.22 -2.24
CA VAL A 127 23.17 -8.13 -1.35
C VAL A 127 22.03 -7.40 -0.64
N GLU A 128 22.30 -6.20 -0.13
CA GLU A 128 21.30 -5.35 0.54
C GLU A 128 20.19 -4.96 -0.41
N ASN A 129 20.52 -4.67 -1.67
CA ASN A 129 19.54 -4.36 -2.70
C ASN A 129 18.62 -5.55 -2.95
N ILE A 130 19.16 -6.73 -3.31
CA ILE A 130 18.37 -7.93 -3.61
C ILE A 130 17.39 -8.23 -2.45
N THR A 131 17.91 -8.29 -1.21
CA THR A 131 17.10 -8.58 -0.02
C THR A 131 15.99 -7.53 0.19
N SER A 132 16.28 -6.26 -0.06
CA SER A 132 15.29 -5.18 0.11
C SER A 132 14.22 -5.22 -0.98
N GLN A 133 14.58 -5.51 -2.23
CA GLN A 133 13.63 -5.55 -3.35
C GLN A 133 12.57 -6.66 -3.21
N GLN A 134 12.83 -7.73 -2.46
CA GLN A 134 11.85 -8.79 -2.18
C GLN A 134 10.59 -8.26 -1.47
N HIS A 135 10.68 -7.16 -0.72
CA HIS A 135 9.54 -6.53 -0.05
C HIS A 135 8.74 -5.57 -0.94
N ARG A 136 9.30 -5.17 -2.11
CA ARG A 136 8.68 -4.16 -2.99
C ARG A 136 7.27 -4.55 -3.47
N PRO A 137 7.01 -5.79 -3.94
CA PRO A 137 5.67 -6.18 -4.40
C PRO A 137 4.60 -5.99 -3.33
N TYR A 138 4.90 -6.39 -2.09
CA TYR A 138 3.97 -6.25 -0.97
C TYR A 138 3.66 -4.77 -0.66
N VAL A 139 4.67 -3.90 -0.61
CA VAL A 139 4.47 -2.46 -0.37
C VAL A 139 3.65 -1.83 -1.50
N MET A 140 3.90 -2.24 -2.77
CA MET A 140 3.14 -1.79 -3.93
C MET A 140 1.69 -2.25 -3.88
N MET A 141 1.44 -3.50 -3.48
CA MET A 141 0.09 -4.04 -3.28
C MET A 141 -0.68 -3.22 -2.23
N MET A 142 -0.08 -2.96 -1.07
CA MET A 142 -0.70 -2.16 -0.01
C MET A 142 -1.02 -0.72 -0.47
N ASN A 143 -0.09 -0.09 -1.21
CA ASN A 143 -0.30 1.24 -1.79
C ASN A 143 -1.42 1.24 -2.82
N THR A 144 -1.46 0.24 -3.70
CA THR A 144 -2.49 0.08 -4.73
C THR A 144 -3.86 -0.16 -4.10
N SER A 145 -3.93 -1.08 -3.13
CA SER A 145 -5.17 -1.38 -2.40
C SER A 145 -5.73 -0.12 -1.71
N ALA A 146 -4.89 0.63 -1.00
CA ALA A 146 -5.32 1.86 -0.32
C ALA A 146 -5.84 2.94 -1.30
N LYS A 147 -5.15 3.15 -2.43
CA LYS A 147 -5.62 4.06 -3.49
C LYS A 147 -6.96 3.63 -4.08
N THR A 148 -7.12 2.32 -4.28
CA THR A 148 -8.37 1.73 -4.78
C THR A 148 -9.50 1.98 -3.80
N MET A 149 -9.28 1.71 -2.51
CA MET A 149 -10.30 1.90 -1.47
C MET A 149 -10.76 3.36 -1.34
N LEU A 150 -9.85 4.35 -1.48
CA LEU A 150 -10.24 5.75 -1.53
C LEU A 150 -11.19 6.09 -2.69
N LYS A 151 -11.02 5.42 -3.83
CA LYS A 151 -11.92 5.61 -4.98
C LYS A 151 -13.27 4.95 -4.76
N ILE A 152 -13.28 3.81 -4.08
CA ILE A 152 -14.53 3.15 -3.66
C ILE A 152 -15.31 4.01 -2.68
N GLU A 153 -14.66 4.66 -1.70
CA GLU A 153 -15.32 5.57 -0.74
C GLU A 153 -16.09 6.72 -1.42
N VAL A 154 -15.60 7.18 -2.59
CA VAL A 154 -16.27 8.22 -3.39
C VAL A 154 -17.08 7.66 -4.55
N ASN A 155 -17.36 6.36 -4.54
CA ASN A 155 -18.13 5.61 -5.55
C ASN A 155 -17.58 5.70 -6.99
N ASP A 156 -16.27 5.91 -7.15
CA ASP A 156 -15.56 5.96 -8.44
C ASP A 156 -14.99 4.59 -8.79
N LYS A 157 -15.87 3.62 -9.07
CA LYS A 157 -15.50 2.23 -9.36
C LYS A 157 -14.61 2.10 -10.59
N LEU A 158 -14.81 2.92 -11.62
CA LEU A 158 -14.00 2.86 -12.84
C LEU A 158 -12.54 3.23 -12.56
N GLU A 159 -12.30 4.31 -11.83
CA GLU A 159 -10.94 4.71 -11.47
C GLU A 159 -10.31 3.71 -10.50
N ALA A 160 -11.09 3.14 -9.58
CA ALA A 160 -10.65 2.05 -8.71
C ALA A 160 -10.11 0.86 -9.51
N LEU A 161 -10.82 0.41 -10.56
CA LEU A 161 -10.40 -0.68 -11.44
C LEU A 161 -9.17 -0.32 -12.29
N ARG A 162 -9.06 0.93 -12.77
CA ARG A 162 -7.85 1.43 -13.47
C ARG A 162 -6.62 1.38 -12.58
N ILE A 163 -6.75 1.81 -11.32
CA ILE A 163 -5.68 1.76 -10.32
C ILE A 163 -5.24 0.31 -10.07
N LEU A 164 -6.19 -0.61 -9.89
CA LEU A 164 -5.89 -2.04 -9.71
C LEU A 164 -5.15 -2.63 -10.89
N LYS A 165 -5.65 -2.41 -12.12
CA LYS A 165 -5.02 -2.91 -13.35
C LYS A 165 -3.59 -2.36 -13.51
N ALA A 166 -3.38 -1.08 -13.23
CA ALA A 166 -2.06 -0.46 -13.26
C ALA A 166 -1.12 -1.05 -12.18
N GLY A 167 -1.62 -1.25 -10.95
CA GLY A 167 -0.86 -1.83 -9.86
C GLY A 167 -0.44 -3.27 -10.14
N VAL A 168 -1.35 -4.11 -10.61
CA VAL A 168 -1.03 -5.49 -11.02
C VAL A 168 0.06 -5.52 -12.09
N ARG A 169 -0.05 -4.66 -13.12
CA ARG A 169 0.97 -4.56 -14.17
C ARG A 169 2.33 -4.15 -13.63
N GLN A 170 2.38 -3.19 -12.71
CA GLN A 170 3.63 -2.73 -12.09
C GLN A 170 4.25 -3.81 -11.21
N ILE A 171 3.46 -4.54 -10.42
CA ILE A 171 3.93 -5.65 -9.58
C ILE A 171 4.47 -6.79 -10.46
N LYS A 172 3.78 -7.17 -11.54
CA LYS A 172 4.28 -8.14 -12.51
C LYS A 172 5.64 -7.73 -13.11
N HIS A 173 5.80 -6.44 -13.41
CA HIS A 173 7.08 -5.91 -13.90
C HIS A 173 8.21 -6.10 -12.87
N VAL A 174 7.95 -5.83 -11.59
CA VAL A 174 8.94 -6.04 -10.52
C VAL A 174 9.31 -7.51 -10.39
N TYR A 175 8.34 -8.42 -10.34
CA TYR A 175 8.59 -9.85 -10.27
C TYR A 175 9.44 -10.32 -11.44
N LYS A 176 9.06 -9.96 -12.66
CA LYS A 176 9.74 -10.42 -13.88
C LYS A 176 11.14 -9.84 -14.06
N ASN A 177 11.33 -8.54 -13.79
CA ASN A 177 12.54 -7.83 -14.22
C ASN A 177 13.49 -7.47 -13.04
N VAL A 178 13.03 -7.56 -11.80
CA VAL A 178 13.83 -7.25 -10.61
C VAL A 178 14.06 -8.50 -9.76
N LEU A 179 13.05 -9.35 -9.63
CA LEU A 179 13.13 -10.57 -8.84
C LEU A 179 13.34 -11.84 -9.69
N GLU A 180 13.33 -11.68 -11.01
CA GLU A 180 13.56 -12.77 -12.00
C GLU A 180 12.60 -13.95 -11.83
N ASP A 181 11.40 -13.70 -11.30
CA ASP A 181 10.37 -14.73 -11.14
C ASP A 181 9.63 -14.98 -12.46
N PRO A 182 9.63 -16.23 -12.99
CA PRO A 182 8.98 -16.56 -14.25
C PRO A 182 7.45 -16.62 -14.16
N GLN A 183 6.87 -16.68 -12.95
CA GLN A 183 5.44 -16.87 -12.74
C GLN A 183 4.82 -15.78 -11.82
N PRO A 184 4.92 -14.50 -12.18
CA PRO A 184 4.42 -13.41 -11.35
C PRO A 184 2.92 -13.49 -11.03
N ASP A 185 2.13 -14.12 -11.92
CA ASP A 185 0.69 -14.28 -11.75
C ASP A 185 0.29 -15.17 -10.55
N LEU A 186 1.20 -16.00 -10.04
CA LEU A 186 0.98 -16.85 -8.88
C LEU A 186 1.34 -16.15 -7.55
N SER A 187 1.80 -14.91 -7.61
CA SER A 187 2.17 -14.17 -6.39
C SER A 187 0.95 -13.83 -5.53
N PRO A 188 1.10 -13.91 -4.20
CA PRO A 188 0.01 -13.59 -3.27
C PRO A 188 -0.47 -12.14 -3.40
N GLU A 189 0.40 -11.21 -3.76
CA GLU A 189 0.05 -9.80 -3.93
C GLU A 189 -0.86 -9.58 -5.13
N ILE A 190 -0.59 -10.24 -6.26
CA ILE A 190 -1.44 -10.15 -7.44
C ILE A 190 -2.77 -10.85 -7.18
N PHE A 191 -2.75 -12.00 -6.48
CA PHE A 191 -3.97 -12.69 -6.08
C PHE A 191 -4.88 -11.78 -5.24
N GLN A 192 -4.35 -11.12 -4.20
CA GLN A 192 -5.11 -10.20 -3.36
C GLN A 192 -5.71 -9.01 -4.13
N LEU A 193 -4.97 -8.43 -5.08
CA LEU A 193 -5.49 -7.34 -5.91
C LEU A 193 -6.59 -7.81 -6.87
N ARG A 194 -6.48 -9.03 -7.41
CA ARG A 194 -7.53 -9.65 -8.24
C ARG A 194 -8.80 -9.94 -7.43
N GLU A 195 -8.67 -10.46 -6.22
CA GLU A 195 -9.80 -10.65 -5.31
C GLU A 195 -10.51 -9.31 -4.99
N LEU A 196 -9.74 -8.24 -4.81
CA LEU A 196 -10.31 -6.90 -4.64
C LEU A 196 -11.03 -6.44 -5.93
N GLN A 197 -10.46 -6.71 -7.10
CA GLN A 197 -11.07 -6.41 -8.39
C GLN A 197 -12.41 -7.13 -8.57
N HIS A 198 -12.47 -8.45 -8.30
CA HIS A 198 -13.71 -9.23 -8.37
C HIS A 198 -14.80 -8.67 -7.47
N ARG A 199 -14.49 -8.35 -6.21
CA ARG A 199 -15.46 -7.75 -5.29
C ARG A 199 -16.05 -6.44 -5.82
N ILE A 200 -15.23 -5.60 -6.47
CA ILE A 200 -15.70 -4.33 -7.04
C ILE A 200 -16.62 -4.56 -8.26
N THR A 201 -16.30 -5.55 -9.10
CA THR A 201 -17.11 -5.89 -10.27
C THR A 201 -18.42 -6.57 -9.90
N ASP A 202 -18.41 -7.46 -8.90
CA ASP A 202 -19.60 -8.19 -8.43
C ASP A 202 -20.65 -7.26 -7.80
N ASP A 203 -20.21 -6.15 -7.17
CA ASP A 203 -21.13 -5.12 -6.63
C ASP A 203 -21.91 -4.37 -7.73
N GLY A 204 -21.60 -4.57 -9.01
CA GLY A 204 -22.32 -3.99 -10.14
C GLY A 204 -22.28 -2.46 -10.24
N VAL A 205 -23.05 -1.91 -11.17
CA VAL A 205 -23.25 -0.47 -11.38
C VAL A 205 -24.55 -0.03 -10.69
N PRO A 206 -24.61 1.18 -10.07
CA PRO A 206 -25.84 1.67 -9.43
C PRO A 206 -27.05 1.63 -10.38
N SER A 207 -28.20 1.15 -9.85
CA SER A 207 -29.43 0.96 -10.63
C SER A 207 -30.11 2.25 -11.09
N GLU A 208 -29.72 3.39 -10.54
CA GLU A 208 -30.35 4.70 -10.75
C GLU A 208 -29.88 5.43 -12.01
N LEU A 209 -28.85 4.90 -12.71
CA LEU A 209 -28.31 5.51 -13.93
C LEU A 209 -29.19 5.21 -15.15
N PRO A 210 -29.20 6.10 -16.17
CA PRO A 210 -29.80 5.81 -17.46
C PRO A 210 -29.25 4.52 -18.07
N VAL A 211 -30.09 3.73 -18.72
CA VAL A 211 -29.74 2.39 -19.23
C VAL A 211 -28.49 2.43 -20.11
N GLN A 212 -28.39 3.42 -20.99
CA GLN A 212 -27.24 3.54 -21.90
C GLN A 212 -25.95 3.85 -21.15
N GLU A 213 -25.98 4.77 -20.19
CA GLU A 213 -24.83 5.11 -19.35
C GLU A 213 -24.39 3.91 -18.51
N LYS A 214 -25.35 3.16 -17.98
CA LYS A 214 -25.08 1.92 -17.24
C LYS A 214 -24.36 0.90 -18.10
N LEU A 215 -24.86 0.62 -19.32
CA LEU A 215 -24.23 -0.32 -20.26
C LEU A 215 -22.81 0.11 -20.66
N GLU A 216 -22.55 1.41 -20.85
CA GLU A 216 -21.22 1.93 -21.14
C GLU A 216 -20.25 1.74 -19.99
N ILE A 217 -20.71 1.96 -18.74
CA ILE A 217 -19.91 1.72 -17.53
C ILE A 217 -19.62 0.22 -17.37
N GLU A 218 -20.63 -0.64 -17.51
CA GLU A 218 -20.48 -2.09 -17.43
C GLU A 218 -19.50 -2.61 -18.50
N LEU A 219 -19.57 -2.11 -19.73
CA LEU A 219 -18.60 -2.43 -20.78
C LEU A 219 -17.17 -2.03 -20.37
N GLN A 220 -16.99 -0.84 -19.81
CA GLN A 220 -15.68 -0.42 -19.35
C GLN A 220 -15.17 -1.27 -18.17
N MET A 221 -16.04 -1.65 -17.25
CA MET A 221 -15.70 -2.55 -16.15
C MET A 221 -15.30 -3.94 -16.67
N ALA A 222 -16.05 -4.51 -17.61
CA ALA A 222 -15.71 -5.79 -18.24
C ALA A 222 -14.35 -5.76 -18.96
N LEU A 223 -14.06 -4.67 -19.70
CA LEU A 223 -12.74 -4.49 -20.35
C LEU A 223 -11.59 -4.32 -19.34
N LEU A 224 -11.82 -3.63 -18.22
CA LEU A 224 -10.82 -3.44 -17.17
C LEU A 224 -10.55 -4.73 -16.40
N SER A 225 -11.55 -5.56 -16.20
CA SER A 225 -11.44 -6.88 -15.57
C SER A 225 -11.01 -8.00 -16.52
N GLU A 226 -10.75 -7.67 -17.79
CA GLU A 226 -10.35 -8.64 -18.84
C GLU A 226 -11.43 -9.70 -19.12
N ASN A 227 -12.69 -9.42 -18.79
CA ASN A 227 -13.84 -10.25 -19.13
C ASN A 227 -14.33 -9.92 -20.55
N TYR A 228 -13.63 -10.43 -21.55
CA TYR A 228 -13.87 -10.09 -22.96
C TYR A 228 -15.17 -10.67 -23.52
N GLU A 229 -15.69 -11.76 -22.95
CA GLU A 229 -16.98 -12.35 -23.34
C GLU A 229 -18.12 -11.40 -22.97
N GLU A 230 -18.16 -10.91 -21.74
CA GLU A 230 -19.15 -9.96 -21.28
C GLU A 230 -19.01 -8.61 -22.00
N ALA A 231 -17.77 -8.14 -22.21
CA ALA A 231 -17.52 -6.92 -22.98
C ALA A 231 -18.08 -6.99 -24.39
N ALA A 232 -17.99 -8.14 -25.08
CA ALA A 232 -18.57 -8.33 -26.39
C ALA A 232 -20.10 -8.27 -26.37
N ILE A 233 -20.75 -8.89 -25.39
CA ILE A 233 -22.21 -8.86 -25.19
C ILE A 233 -22.69 -7.42 -24.93
N LEU A 234 -22.06 -6.71 -24.03
CA LEU A 234 -22.40 -5.32 -23.67
C LEU A 234 -22.22 -4.35 -24.84
N ARG A 235 -21.13 -4.48 -25.60
CA ARG A 235 -20.93 -3.70 -26.83
C ARG A 235 -22.08 -3.90 -27.83
N ASP A 236 -22.51 -5.14 -28.02
CA ASP A 236 -23.58 -5.45 -28.95
C ASP A 236 -24.95 -4.97 -28.45
N GLN A 237 -25.18 -4.92 -27.12
CA GLN A 237 -26.37 -4.32 -26.52
C GLN A 237 -26.41 -2.81 -26.73
N ILE A 238 -25.28 -2.10 -26.52
CA ILE A 238 -25.16 -0.65 -26.77
C ILE A 238 -25.46 -0.34 -28.24
N ALA A 239 -24.92 -1.13 -29.18
CA ALA A 239 -25.15 -0.92 -30.60
C ALA A 239 -26.64 -1.12 -31.02
N ARG A 240 -27.41 -1.94 -30.27
CA ARG A 240 -28.85 -2.14 -30.49
C ARG A 240 -29.72 -1.06 -29.86
N SER A 241 -29.30 -0.50 -28.70
CA SER A 241 -30.03 0.57 -28.00
C SER A 241 -29.87 1.95 -28.61
N SER A 242 -28.89 2.11 -29.53
CA SER A 242 -28.61 3.36 -30.28
C SER A 242 -29.34 3.44 -31.64
N LYS A 243 -30.18 2.45 -31.96
CA LYS A 243 -31.04 2.42 -33.17
C LYS A 243 -32.49 2.63 -32.80
#